data_3ada6b5715a23d51e2527d6cee220756
#
_entry.id   3ada6b5715a23d51e2527d6cee220756
#
_cell.length_a   1.000
_cell.length_b   1.000
_cell.length_c   1.000
_cell.angle_alpha   90.00
_cell.angle_beta   90.00
_cell.angle_gamma   90.00
#
_symmetry.space_group_name_H-M   'P 1'
#
loop_
_entity.id
_entity.type
_entity.pdbx_description
1 polymer ?
#
loop_
_entity_poly.entity_id
_entity_poly.type
_entity_poly.pdbx_seq_one_letter_code
_entity_poly.pdbx_strand_id
1 'polypeptide(L)'
;MDLHLHANGIDHSKVREKYRVTNPSICKSQILMRDYRLEEAKVVMRELIEDVASRIRDRKQLARTIHFSFGYSDGGGVHKQYTLDDPTNLEKDIYNVVNHFANQLCDPTELYRTLSVSLTQFVNESERQLSLFIDEYERRRNERLAKTIDFLHQKYGKGIVSKAVSYTEAGTKHGRLGLMAGHKM
;
A
#
# COMPACT_ATOMS: atom_id res chain seq x y z
N MET A 1 20.49 16.59 -15.60
CA MET A 1 21.22 16.35 -14.34
C MET A 1 22.55 15.77 -14.72
N ASP A 2 23.63 16.34 -14.26
CA ASP A 2 24.95 15.97 -14.73
C ASP A 2 25.53 14.85 -13.85
N LEU A 3 25.36 13.60 -14.29
CA LEU A 3 25.87 12.41 -13.62
C LEU A 3 27.40 12.47 -13.39
N HIS A 4 28.12 13.17 -14.29
CA HIS A 4 29.56 13.36 -14.17
C HIS A 4 29.93 14.19 -12.93
N LEU A 5 29.18 15.27 -12.66
CA LEU A 5 29.41 16.09 -11.46
C LEU A 5 29.13 15.31 -10.19
N HIS A 6 28.01 14.56 -10.15
CA HIS A 6 27.68 13.73 -9.00
C HIS A 6 28.70 12.61 -8.76
N ALA A 7 29.21 11.98 -9.81
CA ALA A 7 30.27 10.98 -9.69
C ALA A 7 31.59 11.55 -9.13
N ASN A 8 31.81 12.85 -9.29
CA ASN A 8 32.94 13.59 -8.70
C ASN A 8 32.60 14.26 -7.36
N GLY A 9 31.45 13.93 -6.74
CA GLY A 9 31.04 14.47 -5.44
C GLY A 9 30.55 15.90 -5.49
N ILE A 10 30.27 16.45 -6.67
CA ILE A 10 29.77 17.81 -6.86
C ILE A 10 28.26 17.77 -7.02
N ASP A 11 27.54 18.29 -6.01
CA ASP A 11 26.09 18.44 -6.01
C ASP A 11 25.73 19.91 -5.86
N HIS A 12 25.11 20.47 -6.89
CA HIS A 12 24.65 21.87 -6.90
C HIS A 12 23.23 22.02 -6.32
N SER A 13 22.59 20.96 -5.85
CA SER A 13 21.28 21.05 -5.23
C SER A 13 21.34 21.87 -3.93
N LYS A 14 20.35 22.74 -3.75
CA LYS A 14 20.29 23.59 -2.57
C LYS A 14 19.68 22.85 -1.39
N VAL A 15 20.46 22.46 -0.42
CA VAL A 15 20.04 21.74 0.80
C VAL A 15 18.93 22.45 1.59
N ARG A 16 18.84 23.78 1.48
CA ARG A 16 17.86 24.59 2.21
C ARG A 16 16.54 24.83 1.46
N GLU A 17 16.47 24.50 0.17
CA GLU A 17 15.23 24.63 -0.57
C GLU A 17 14.27 23.49 -0.18
N LYS A 18 13.12 23.84 0.39
CA LYS A 18 12.03 22.88 0.62
C LYS A 18 11.49 22.41 -0.73
N TYR A 19 11.82 21.21 -1.12
CA TYR A 19 11.24 20.59 -2.31
C TYR A 19 9.72 20.47 -2.14
N ARG A 20 8.97 21.16 -2.98
CA ARG A 20 7.52 21.07 -2.98
C ARG A 20 7.12 19.86 -3.83
N VAL A 21 6.66 18.80 -3.18
CA VAL A 21 6.13 17.64 -3.88
C VAL A 21 4.85 18.06 -4.61
N THR A 22 4.87 18.05 -5.93
CA THR A 22 3.72 18.43 -6.77
C THR A 22 2.64 17.35 -6.79
N ASN A 23 3.05 16.08 -6.77
CA ASN A 23 2.15 14.92 -6.76
C ASN A 23 2.51 14.00 -5.59
N PRO A 24 1.96 14.24 -4.39
CA PRO A 24 2.25 13.39 -3.25
C PRO A 24 1.72 11.97 -3.47
N SER A 25 2.52 10.98 -3.09
CA SER A 25 2.14 9.59 -3.10
C SER A 25 2.50 8.91 -1.77
N ILE A 26 1.73 7.90 -1.39
CA ILE A 26 2.07 6.99 -0.30
C ILE A 26 2.18 5.60 -0.89
N CYS A 27 3.39 5.07 -0.90
CA CYS A 27 3.65 3.77 -1.49
C CYS A 27 4.24 2.78 -0.48
N LYS A 28 4.06 1.51 -0.79
CA LYS A 28 4.71 0.38 -0.15
C LYS A 28 5.02 -0.67 -1.21
N SER A 29 6.24 -1.17 -1.19
CA SER A 29 6.66 -2.27 -2.06
C SER A 29 7.39 -3.33 -1.26
N GLN A 30 7.44 -4.53 -1.81
CA GLN A 30 8.15 -5.64 -1.21
C GLN A 30 8.70 -6.56 -2.30
N ILE A 31 9.97 -6.96 -2.13
CA ILE A 31 10.54 -8.11 -2.82
C ILE A 31 10.26 -9.32 -1.92
N LEU A 32 9.67 -10.34 -2.48
CA LEU A 32 9.30 -11.56 -1.75
C LEU A 32 10.55 -12.44 -1.55
N MET A 33 10.61 -13.15 -0.43
CA MET A 33 11.77 -13.98 -0.08
C MET A 33 11.87 -15.25 -0.93
N ARG A 34 10.77 -15.70 -1.49
CA ARG A 34 10.65 -16.81 -2.43
C ARG A 34 9.70 -16.42 -3.56
N ASP A 35 9.55 -17.29 -4.52
CA ASP A 35 8.53 -17.15 -5.55
C ASP A 35 7.15 -17.52 -4.99
N TYR A 36 6.15 -16.75 -5.32
CA TYR A 36 4.78 -16.87 -4.83
C TYR A 36 3.83 -17.16 -5.98
N ARG A 37 2.83 -18.02 -5.74
CA ARG A 37 1.67 -18.11 -6.62
C ARG A 37 0.74 -16.92 -6.42
N LEU A 38 -0.16 -16.66 -7.37
CA LEU A 38 -1.04 -15.50 -7.33
C LEU A 38 -1.82 -15.36 -6.01
N GLU A 39 -2.39 -16.45 -5.50
CA GLU A 39 -3.17 -16.41 -4.26
C GLU A 39 -2.31 -16.08 -3.03
N GLU A 40 -1.08 -16.57 -2.98
CA GLU A 40 -0.13 -16.21 -1.94
C GLU A 40 0.31 -14.73 -2.06
N ALA A 41 0.58 -14.27 -3.29
CA ALA A 41 0.93 -12.88 -3.57
C ALA A 41 -0.18 -11.91 -3.16
N LYS A 42 -1.45 -12.27 -3.34
CA LYS A 42 -2.61 -11.49 -2.88
C LYS A 42 -2.66 -11.34 -1.35
N VAL A 43 -2.21 -12.35 -0.58
CA VAL A 43 -2.10 -12.23 0.89
C VAL A 43 -1.11 -11.12 1.24
N VAL A 44 0.08 -11.13 0.64
CA VAL A 44 1.09 -10.09 0.90
C VAL A 44 0.63 -8.74 0.39
N MET A 45 -0.01 -8.67 -0.78
CA MET A 45 -0.58 -7.42 -1.29
C MET A 45 -1.59 -6.81 -0.30
N ARG A 46 -2.44 -7.62 0.34
CA ARG A 46 -3.36 -7.16 1.39
C ARG A 46 -2.60 -6.54 2.57
N GLU A 47 -1.50 -7.15 3.01
CA GLU A 47 -0.64 -6.60 4.07
C GLU A 47 -0.02 -5.25 3.69
N LEU A 48 0.41 -5.09 2.42
CA LEU A 48 0.93 -3.81 1.92
C LEU A 48 -0.16 -2.74 1.89
N ILE A 49 -1.38 -3.11 1.49
CA ILE A 49 -2.55 -2.22 1.48
C ILE A 49 -2.92 -1.77 2.89
N GLU A 50 -2.87 -2.66 3.89
CA GLU A 50 -3.07 -2.29 5.30
C GLU A 50 -2.09 -1.18 5.72
N ASP A 51 -0.81 -1.33 5.39
CA ASP A 51 0.23 -0.36 5.73
C ASP A 51 0.00 1.01 5.07
N VAL A 52 -0.35 1.07 3.78
CA VAL A 52 -0.59 2.35 3.10
C VAL A 52 -1.91 2.99 3.52
N ALA A 53 -2.97 2.20 3.76
CA ALA A 53 -4.26 2.68 4.25
C ALA A 53 -4.15 3.29 5.65
N SER A 54 -3.43 2.65 6.57
CA SER A 54 -3.14 3.20 7.90
C SER A 54 -2.41 4.54 7.81
N ARG A 55 -1.40 4.66 6.93
CA ARG A 55 -0.62 5.89 6.74
C ARG A 55 -1.44 7.05 6.17
N ILE A 56 -2.42 6.81 5.29
CA ILE A 56 -3.30 7.88 4.79
C ILE A 56 -4.33 8.28 5.84
N ARG A 57 -4.84 7.34 6.66
CA ARG A 57 -5.74 7.66 7.79
C ARG A 57 -5.04 8.51 8.85
N ASP A 58 -3.79 8.23 9.16
CA ASP A 58 -2.97 9.03 10.08
C ASP A 58 -2.84 10.50 9.61
N ARG A 59 -2.83 10.71 8.29
CA ARG A 59 -2.83 12.05 7.67
C ARG A 59 -4.22 12.66 7.51
N LYS A 60 -5.30 11.97 7.94
CA LYS A 60 -6.69 12.38 7.73
C LYS A 60 -7.02 12.63 6.27
N GLN A 61 -6.50 11.77 5.39
CA GLN A 61 -6.67 11.85 3.94
C GLN A 61 -7.42 10.63 3.41
N LEU A 62 -8.02 10.81 2.23
CA LEU A 62 -8.63 9.79 1.40
C LEU A 62 -7.85 9.73 0.08
N ALA A 63 -7.65 8.57 -0.49
CA ALA A 63 -7.04 8.42 -1.80
C ALA A 63 -8.10 8.21 -2.87
N ARG A 64 -7.91 8.84 -4.03
CA ARG A 64 -8.76 8.64 -5.21
C ARG A 64 -8.14 7.67 -6.20
N THR A 65 -6.82 7.61 -6.29
CA THR A 65 -6.14 6.78 -7.29
C THR A 65 -5.25 5.74 -6.63
N ILE A 66 -5.43 4.50 -7.07
CA ILE A 66 -4.68 3.32 -6.64
C ILE A 66 -3.79 2.89 -7.81
N HIS A 67 -2.48 2.74 -7.55
CA HIS A 67 -1.54 2.09 -8.45
C HIS A 67 -1.07 0.81 -7.77
N PHE A 68 -0.98 -0.27 -8.52
CA PHE A 68 -0.42 -1.51 -7.99
C PHE A 68 0.34 -2.28 -9.07
N SER A 69 1.24 -3.14 -8.63
CA SER A 69 1.96 -4.04 -9.51
C SER A 69 2.18 -5.41 -8.88
N PHE A 70 2.16 -6.42 -9.75
CA PHE A 70 2.56 -7.79 -9.50
C PHE A 70 3.68 -8.11 -10.48
N GLY A 71 4.93 -8.12 -10.02
CA GLY A 71 6.10 -8.42 -10.85
C GLY A 71 6.42 -9.91 -10.82
N TYR A 72 6.68 -10.47 -12.00
CA TYR A 72 7.05 -11.86 -12.18
C TYR A 72 8.46 -12.17 -11.66
N SER A 73 8.74 -13.42 -11.42
CA SER A 73 10.06 -13.88 -10.95
C SER A 73 11.15 -13.76 -11.99
N ASP A 74 10.80 -13.92 -13.25
CA ASP A 74 11.71 -13.88 -14.42
C ASP A 74 11.76 -12.50 -15.09
N GLY A 75 11.06 -11.52 -14.52
CA GLY A 75 11.01 -10.15 -15.02
C GLY A 75 9.68 -9.78 -15.67
N GLY A 76 9.45 -8.49 -15.81
CA GLY A 76 8.14 -7.99 -16.24
C GLY A 76 7.08 -8.03 -15.16
N GLY A 77 5.81 -8.09 -15.54
CA GLY A 77 4.70 -8.15 -14.60
C GLY A 77 3.48 -7.34 -15.03
N VAL A 78 2.48 -7.32 -14.16
CA VAL A 78 1.23 -6.60 -14.33
C VAL A 78 1.28 -5.29 -13.55
N HIS A 79 0.98 -4.19 -14.23
CA HIS A 79 0.86 -2.85 -13.63
C HIS A 79 -0.51 -2.29 -13.96
N LYS A 80 -1.19 -1.73 -12.98
CA LYS A 80 -2.49 -1.11 -13.20
C LYS A 80 -2.64 0.14 -12.34
N GLN A 81 -3.27 1.14 -12.92
CA GLN A 81 -3.80 2.31 -12.24
C GLN A 81 -5.32 2.29 -12.31
N TYR A 82 -5.97 2.62 -11.22
CA TYR A 82 -7.42 2.77 -11.16
C TYR A 82 -7.81 4.01 -10.35
N THR A 83 -8.72 4.80 -10.88
CA THR A 83 -9.25 5.98 -10.19
C THR A 83 -10.66 5.67 -9.69
N LEU A 84 -10.85 5.83 -8.39
CA LEU A 84 -12.11 5.60 -7.70
C LEU A 84 -13.06 6.78 -7.92
N ASP A 85 -14.33 6.50 -8.07
CA ASP A 85 -15.39 7.53 -8.06
C ASP A 85 -15.48 8.17 -6.68
N ASP A 86 -15.51 7.36 -5.62
CA ASP A 86 -15.49 7.80 -4.22
C ASP A 86 -14.10 7.57 -3.61
N PRO A 87 -13.42 8.63 -3.12
CA PRO A 87 -12.13 8.48 -2.46
C PRO A 87 -12.29 7.72 -1.14
N THR A 88 -11.31 6.86 -0.82
CA THR A 88 -11.33 6.00 0.36
C THR A 88 -10.00 5.96 1.10
N ASN A 89 -10.05 5.62 2.39
CA ASN A 89 -8.91 5.21 3.21
C ASN A 89 -9.12 3.84 3.86
N LEU A 90 -10.16 3.13 3.42
CA LEU A 90 -10.47 1.79 3.90
C LEU A 90 -9.71 0.75 3.10
N GLU A 91 -8.98 -0.11 3.79
CA GLU A 91 -8.22 -1.20 3.16
C GLU A 91 -9.11 -2.17 2.37
N LYS A 92 -10.36 -2.39 2.84
CA LYS A 92 -11.34 -3.26 2.18
C LYS A 92 -11.63 -2.79 0.76
N ASP A 93 -11.88 -1.49 0.60
CA ASP A 93 -12.22 -0.91 -0.70
C ASP A 93 -11.02 -0.99 -1.65
N ILE A 94 -9.84 -0.59 -1.18
CA ILE A 94 -8.59 -0.66 -1.95
C ILE A 94 -8.29 -2.11 -2.36
N TYR A 95 -8.40 -3.06 -1.42
CA TYR A 95 -8.14 -4.46 -1.68
C TYR A 95 -9.13 -5.06 -2.69
N ASN A 96 -10.42 -4.70 -2.62
CA ASN A 96 -11.44 -5.20 -3.56
C ASN A 96 -11.09 -4.80 -4.99
N VAL A 97 -10.66 -3.55 -5.22
CA VAL A 97 -10.22 -3.07 -6.53
C VAL A 97 -8.99 -3.84 -7.01
N VAL A 98 -7.96 -3.94 -6.16
CA VAL A 98 -6.72 -4.64 -6.52
C VAL A 98 -6.98 -6.12 -6.79
N ASN A 99 -7.77 -6.79 -5.96
CA ASN A 99 -8.11 -8.21 -6.13
C ASN A 99 -8.94 -8.47 -7.40
N HIS A 100 -9.88 -7.56 -7.71
CA HIS A 100 -10.67 -7.65 -8.95
C HIS A 100 -9.75 -7.64 -10.18
N PHE A 101 -8.87 -6.66 -10.30
CA PHE A 101 -7.96 -6.57 -11.43
C PHE A 101 -6.86 -7.64 -11.41
N ALA A 102 -6.39 -8.07 -10.23
CA ALA A 102 -5.45 -9.17 -10.15
C ALA A 102 -6.04 -10.47 -10.73
N ASN A 103 -7.33 -10.76 -10.44
CA ASN A 103 -8.02 -11.91 -11.03
C ASN A 103 -8.22 -11.83 -12.55
N GLN A 104 -8.28 -10.62 -13.10
CA GLN A 104 -8.49 -10.41 -14.53
C GLN A 104 -7.20 -10.37 -15.35
N LEU A 105 -6.13 -9.83 -14.76
CA LEU A 105 -4.92 -9.47 -15.50
C LEU A 105 -3.71 -10.34 -15.18
N CYS A 106 -3.69 -10.95 -13.98
CA CYS A 106 -2.57 -11.78 -13.56
C CYS A 106 -2.77 -13.23 -14.02
N ASP A 107 -1.72 -13.84 -14.56
CA ASP A 107 -1.74 -15.24 -14.92
C ASP A 107 -1.55 -16.11 -13.67
N PRO A 108 -2.50 -17.01 -13.34
CA PRO A 108 -2.38 -17.87 -12.16
C PRO A 108 -1.27 -18.93 -12.26
N THR A 109 -0.73 -19.16 -13.46
CA THR A 109 0.37 -20.12 -13.69
C THR A 109 1.74 -19.49 -13.42
N GLU A 110 1.84 -18.17 -13.48
CA GLU A 110 3.07 -17.42 -13.25
C GLU A 110 3.47 -17.37 -11.78
N LEU A 111 4.76 -17.14 -11.57
CA LEU A 111 5.35 -16.93 -10.24
C LEU A 111 5.67 -15.44 -10.03
N TYR A 112 5.34 -14.95 -8.85
CA TYR A 112 5.45 -13.54 -8.48
C TYR A 112 6.57 -13.31 -7.48
N ARG A 113 7.39 -12.27 -7.71
CA ARG A 113 8.56 -11.95 -6.87
C ARG A 113 8.51 -10.55 -6.28
N THR A 114 7.83 -9.60 -6.93
CA THR A 114 7.75 -8.22 -6.46
C THR A 114 6.31 -7.73 -6.41
N LEU A 115 5.98 -7.01 -5.36
CA LEU A 115 4.67 -6.42 -5.18
C LEU A 115 4.81 -4.96 -4.82
N SER A 116 3.94 -4.12 -5.36
CA SER A 116 3.84 -2.74 -4.92
C SER A 116 2.41 -2.22 -4.94
N VAL A 117 2.12 -1.29 -4.05
CA VAL A 117 0.91 -0.49 -4.04
C VAL A 117 1.25 0.95 -3.71
N SER A 118 0.62 1.88 -4.43
CA SER A 118 0.78 3.31 -4.21
C SER A 118 -0.57 4.00 -4.30
N LEU A 119 -0.79 4.94 -3.42
CA LEU A 119 -2.00 5.76 -3.35
C LEU A 119 -1.64 7.20 -3.69
N THR A 120 -2.48 7.83 -4.51
CA THR A 120 -2.29 9.19 -4.99
C THR A 120 -3.61 9.94 -5.07
N GLN A 121 -3.57 11.22 -5.46
CA GLN A 121 -4.72 12.12 -5.58
C GLN A 121 -5.50 12.17 -4.26
N PHE A 122 -4.83 12.69 -3.23
CA PHE A 122 -5.39 12.77 -1.89
C PHE A 122 -6.39 13.91 -1.77
N VAL A 123 -7.49 13.63 -1.03
CA VAL A 123 -8.52 14.57 -0.62
C VAL A 123 -8.56 14.57 0.91
N ASN A 124 -8.82 15.71 1.54
CA ASN A 124 -8.98 15.74 2.99
C ASN A 124 -10.26 15.00 3.41
N GLU A 125 -10.21 14.27 4.52
CA GLU A 125 -11.38 13.54 5.05
C GLU A 125 -12.57 14.48 5.31
N SER A 126 -12.30 15.74 5.67
CA SER A 126 -13.32 16.79 5.92
C SER A 126 -13.98 17.32 4.66
N GLU A 127 -13.37 17.15 3.49
CA GLU A 127 -13.90 17.66 2.20
C GLU A 127 -14.63 16.57 1.40
N ARG A 128 -14.84 15.42 2.04
CA ARG A 128 -15.49 14.29 1.37
C ARG A 128 -16.93 14.60 1.04
N GLN A 129 -17.29 14.43 -0.21
CA GLN A 129 -18.68 14.44 -0.66
C GLN A 129 -19.36 13.11 -0.28
N LEU A 130 -20.54 13.18 0.33
CA LEU A 130 -21.35 12.00 0.62
C LEU A 130 -21.98 11.48 -0.67
N SER A 131 -21.87 10.17 -0.89
CA SER A 131 -22.52 9.50 -2.01
C SER A 131 -23.86 8.91 -1.57
N LEU A 132 -24.89 9.14 -2.35
CA LEU A 132 -26.22 8.56 -2.10
C LEU A 132 -26.29 7.04 -2.38
N PHE A 133 -25.25 6.49 -3.01
CA PHE A 133 -25.21 5.08 -3.43
C PHE A 133 -24.40 4.20 -2.48
N ILE A 134 -23.79 4.77 -1.44
CA ILE A 134 -23.00 4.05 -0.45
C ILE A 134 -23.80 3.95 0.86
N ASP A 135 -23.81 2.75 1.45
CA ASP A 135 -24.33 2.57 2.80
C ASP A 135 -23.42 3.28 3.82
N GLU A 136 -23.83 4.47 4.22
CA GLU A 136 -23.10 5.28 5.18
C GLU A 136 -22.99 4.62 6.57
N TYR A 137 -23.93 3.77 6.96
CA TYR A 137 -23.87 3.06 8.23
C TYR A 137 -22.74 2.01 8.22
N GLU A 138 -22.70 1.18 7.17
CA GLU A 138 -21.62 0.18 7.01
C GLU A 138 -20.27 0.88 6.92
N ARG A 139 -20.18 1.94 6.14
CA ARG A 139 -18.94 2.69 5.96
C ARG A 139 -18.43 3.27 7.29
N ARG A 140 -19.26 3.95 8.06
CA ARG A 140 -18.89 4.49 9.38
C ARG A 140 -18.49 3.41 10.37
N ARG A 141 -19.09 2.24 10.28
CA ARG A 141 -18.70 1.07 11.08
C ARG A 141 -17.28 0.62 10.71
N ASN A 142 -16.98 0.51 9.42
CA ASN A 142 -15.66 0.10 8.92
C ASN A 142 -14.58 1.16 9.26
N GLU A 143 -14.89 2.44 9.15
CA GLU A 143 -14.00 3.54 9.54
C GLU A 143 -13.69 3.50 11.04
N ARG A 144 -14.69 3.28 11.90
CA ARG A 144 -14.47 3.14 13.35
C ARG A 144 -13.59 1.94 13.67
N LEU A 145 -13.85 0.79 13.04
CA LEU A 145 -13.03 -0.40 13.21
C LEU A 145 -11.59 -0.14 12.80
N ALA A 146 -11.36 0.45 11.61
CA ALA A 146 -10.03 0.77 11.12
C ALA A 146 -9.27 1.72 12.06
N LYS A 147 -9.93 2.80 12.53
CA LYS A 147 -9.34 3.74 13.51
C LYS A 147 -9.01 3.06 14.85
N THR A 148 -9.86 2.12 15.30
CA THR A 148 -9.60 1.35 16.53
C THR A 148 -8.37 0.45 16.36
N ILE A 149 -8.25 -0.23 15.23
CA ILE A 149 -7.08 -1.06 14.93
C ILE A 149 -5.80 -0.21 14.84
N ASP A 150 -5.87 0.94 14.17
CA ASP A 150 -4.73 1.87 14.08
C ASP A 150 -4.29 2.35 15.49
N PHE A 151 -5.24 2.68 16.36
CA PHE A 151 -4.96 3.04 17.76
C PHE A 151 -4.28 1.91 18.53
N LEU A 152 -4.76 0.66 18.38
CA LEU A 152 -4.14 -0.51 19.01
C LEU A 152 -2.72 -0.74 18.49
N HIS A 153 -2.50 -0.59 17.17
CA HIS A 153 -1.18 -0.70 16.57
C HIS A 153 -0.21 0.39 17.06
N GLN A 154 -0.71 1.62 17.23
CA GLN A 154 0.11 2.72 17.75
C GLN A 154 0.49 2.49 19.22
N LYS A 155 -0.44 2.00 20.04
CA LYS A 155 -0.24 1.83 21.49
C LYS A 155 0.56 0.58 21.85
N TYR A 156 0.34 -0.53 21.14
CA TYR A 156 0.87 -1.85 21.50
C TYR A 156 1.77 -2.47 20.44
N GLY A 157 2.00 -1.77 19.32
CA GLY A 157 2.78 -2.26 18.20
C GLY A 157 1.94 -2.98 17.13
N LYS A 158 2.48 -3.02 15.90
CA LYS A 158 1.78 -3.52 14.70
C LYS A 158 1.46 -5.01 14.72
N GLY A 159 2.04 -5.77 15.63
CA GLY A 159 1.81 -7.22 15.78
C GLY A 159 0.61 -7.59 16.64
N ILE A 160 0.02 -6.65 17.43
CA ILE A 160 -1.01 -6.97 18.41
C ILE A 160 -2.33 -7.44 17.79
N VAL A 161 -2.68 -6.89 16.64
CA VAL A 161 -3.85 -7.28 15.85
C VAL A 161 -3.42 -7.53 14.43
N SER A 162 -3.74 -8.70 13.91
CA SER A 162 -3.47 -9.06 12.51
C SER A 162 -4.59 -9.92 11.97
N LYS A 163 -4.79 -9.89 10.66
CA LYS A 163 -5.73 -10.79 10.00
C LYS A 163 -5.21 -12.23 10.07
N ALA A 164 -6.10 -13.19 10.26
CA ALA A 164 -5.73 -14.60 10.33
C ALA A 164 -4.93 -15.08 9.11
N VAL A 165 -5.23 -14.54 7.91
CA VAL A 165 -4.51 -14.86 6.67
C VAL A 165 -3.01 -14.47 6.72
N SER A 166 -2.62 -13.48 7.52
CA SER A 166 -1.21 -13.11 7.70
C SER A 166 -0.40 -14.11 8.56
N TYR A 167 -1.04 -15.09 9.16
CA TYR A 167 -0.40 -16.20 9.88
C TYR A 167 -0.20 -17.46 9.03
N THR A 168 -0.67 -17.44 7.77
CA THR A 168 -0.39 -18.52 6.81
C THR A 168 1.06 -18.43 6.31
N GLU A 169 1.55 -19.47 5.65
CA GLU A 169 2.89 -19.49 5.04
C GLU A 169 3.11 -18.39 3.98
N ALA A 170 2.04 -17.88 3.40
CA ALA A 170 2.08 -16.77 2.46
C ALA A 170 2.30 -15.41 3.16
N GLY A 171 1.90 -15.27 4.42
CA GLY A 171 2.00 -14.03 5.17
C GLY A 171 3.45 -13.62 5.45
N THR A 172 3.76 -12.35 5.25
CA THR A 172 5.11 -11.79 5.51
C THR A 172 5.13 -10.76 6.63
N LYS A 173 3.96 -10.32 7.11
CA LYS A 173 3.82 -9.22 8.09
C LYS A 173 4.62 -9.47 9.35
N HIS A 174 4.48 -10.66 9.96
CA HIS A 174 5.17 -11.00 11.20
C HIS A 174 6.69 -11.11 11.04
N GLY A 175 7.15 -11.67 9.93
CA GLY A 175 8.59 -11.70 9.59
C GLY A 175 9.18 -10.30 9.42
N ARG A 176 8.42 -9.37 8.83
CA ARG A 176 8.86 -7.98 8.64
C ARG A 176 8.91 -7.16 9.94
N LEU A 177 8.09 -7.49 10.93
CA LEU A 177 8.08 -6.77 12.21
C LEU A 177 9.40 -6.94 12.99
N GLY A 178 10.14 -8.02 12.76
CA GLY A 178 11.46 -8.28 13.35
C GLY A 178 12.63 -7.74 12.55
N LEU A 179 12.39 -6.98 11.47
CA LEU A 179 13.46 -6.44 10.62
C LEU A 179 13.64 -4.95 10.87
N MET A 180 14.86 -4.53 11.17
CA MET A 180 15.25 -3.11 11.13
C MET A 180 15.94 -2.83 9.80
N ALA A 181 15.40 -1.88 9.01
CA ALA A 181 15.93 -1.53 7.68
C ALA A 181 16.17 -2.74 6.75
N GLY A 182 15.33 -3.80 6.87
CA GLY A 182 15.44 -5.00 6.06
C GLY A 182 16.39 -6.08 6.59
N HIS A 183 17.05 -5.85 7.71
CA HIS A 183 17.97 -6.81 8.34
C HIS A 183 17.40 -7.32 9.67
N LYS A 184 17.64 -8.62 9.98
CA LYS A 184 17.36 -9.15 11.33
C LYS A 184 18.30 -8.50 12.33
N MET A 185 17.77 -8.07 13.47
CA MET A 185 18.55 -7.71 14.64
C MET A 185 19.05 -8.95 15.34
#